data_cf0a1ee3f11e3415ee60a4aca8fe9f78
#
_entry.id   cf0a1ee3f11e3415ee60a4aca8fe9f78
#
_cell.length_a   1.000
_cell.length_b   1.000
_cell.length_c   1.000
_cell.angle_alpha   90.00
_cell.angle_beta   90.00
_cell.angle_gamma   90.00
#
_symmetry.space_group_name_H-M   'P 1'
#
loop_
_entity.id
_entity.type
_entity.pdbx_description
1 polymer ?
#
loop_
_entity_poly.entity_id
_entity_poly.type
_entity_poly.pdbx_seq_one_letter_code
_entity_poly.pdbx_strand_id
1 'polypeptide(L)'
;LGVSVSNNYDGETVTGKGNFSIMLTGEGPDAKMINNSDMKYGSYFGETEIEEGKNVCVISDTDARQLFGTDDVVGMSLDITCYDSSKSFRIMGVTTQKENGTFVSYTYDGMPVAVNIPYSSMEDLAGAADEFYSLTIQGDKTLDSQIIADQVVHVLEKRHQCAGEEYFQVQSFQDVMQSMNEMLGMVTAFISFVAGISLLVGGIGVMNIMLVSVTERTREIGIRKSLGAKTSSIMLQFLAEAAILTVIGGLIG
;
A
#
# COMPACT_ATOMS: atom_id res chain seq x y z
N LEU A 1 -9.01 -2.65 -21.31
CA LEU A 1 -9.90 -1.84 -20.49
C LEU A 1 -10.73 -2.76 -19.63
N GLY A 2 -10.69 -2.63 -18.31
CA GLY A 2 -11.52 -3.37 -17.37
C GLY A 2 -12.40 -2.41 -16.58
N VAL A 3 -13.63 -2.82 -16.35
CA VAL A 3 -14.61 -2.06 -15.57
C VAL A 3 -15.26 -3.01 -14.57
N SER A 4 -15.19 -2.68 -13.29
CA SER A 4 -15.89 -3.43 -12.25
C SER A 4 -16.60 -2.49 -11.30
N VAL A 5 -17.83 -2.80 -11.02
CA VAL A 5 -18.58 -2.20 -9.91
C VAL A 5 -18.29 -2.99 -8.65
N SER A 6 -18.33 -2.34 -7.50
CA SER A 6 -18.24 -3.04 -6.22
C SER A 6 -19.13 -2.43 -5.17
N ASN A 7 -19.66 -3.31 -4.31
CA ASN A 7 -20.35 -2.97 -3.08
C ASN A 7 -19.87 -3.90 -1.97
N ASN A 8 -19.80 -3.40 -0.75
CA ASN A 8 -19.28 -4.13 0.40
C ASN A 8 -20.33 -4.20 1.49
N TYR A 9 -20.47 -5.37 2.09
CA TYR A 9 -21.36 -5.63 3.22
C TYR A 9 -20.67 -6.52 4.24
N ASP A 10 -21.02 -6.32 5.48
CA ASP A 10 -20.58 -7.18 6.57
C ASP A 10 -21.54 -8.37 6.72
N GLY A 11 -20.98 -9.54 6.94
CA GLY A 11 -21.72 -10.77 7.16
C GLY A 11 -21.04 -11.70 8.15
N GLU A 12 -21.64 -12.84 8.36
CA GLU A 12 -21.12 -13.89 9.22
C GLU A 12 -21.20 -15.25 8.53
N THR A 13 -20.29 -16.14 8.90
CA THR A 13 -20.34 -17.55 8.49
C THR A 13 -20.01 -18.45 9.67
N VAL A 14 -20.58 -19.63 9.64
CA VAL A 14 -20.33 -20.68 10.62
C VAL A 14 -19.73 -21.87 9.91
N THR A 15 -18.53 -22.28 10.31
CA THR A 15 -17.85 -23.45 9.78
C THR A 15 -17.58 -24.45 10.90
N GLY A 16 -17.04 -25.62 10.56
CA GLY A 16 -16.60 -26.60 11.57
C GLY A 16 -15.52 -26.09 12.52
N LYS A 17 -14.86 -24.94 12.22
CA LYS A 17 -13.86 -24.28 13.05
C LYS A 17 -14.41 -23.18 13.96
N GLY A 18 -15.63 -22.73 13.74
CA GLY A 18 -16.27 -21.67 14.56
C GLY A 18 -17.03 -20.65 13.73
N ASN A 19 -17.34 -19.54 14.38
CA ASN A 19 -18.01 -18.39 13.77
C ASN A 19 -16.97 -17.38 13.31
N PHE A 20 -17.14 -16.86 12.09
CA PHE A 20 -16.24 -15.90 11.50
C PHE A 20 -17.05 -14.70 10.97
N SER A 21 -16.54 -13.50 11.22
CA SER A 21 -17.03 -12.30 10.54
C SER A 21 -16.50 -12.31 9.10
N ILE A 22 -17.36 -11.91 8.18
CA ILE A 22 -17.04 -11.88 6.74
C ILE A 22 -17.19 -10.44 6.25
N MET A 23 -16.26 -10.02 5.40
CA MET A 23 -16.42 -8.86 4.53
C MET A 23 -16.80 -9.37 3.13
N LEU A 24 -18.06 -9.16 2.77
CA LEU A 24 -18.59 -9.51 1.46
C LEU A 24 -18.30 -8.39 0.46
N THR A 25 -17.72 -8.74 -0.67
CA THR A 25 -17.55 -7.83 -1.80
C THR A 25 -18.30 -8.37 -3.00
N GLY A 26 -19.35 -7.67 -3.41
CA GLY A 26 -20.05 -7.92 -4.68
C GLY A 26 -19.26 -7.28 -5.82
N GLU A 27 -18.84 -8.07 -6.79
CA GLU A 27 -17.94 -7.62 -7.86
C GLU A 27 -18.50 -7.88 -9.26
N GLY A 28 -18.04 -7.06 -10.21
CA GLY A 28 -18.32 -7.21 -11.64
C GLY A 28 -17.42 -8.24 -12.35
N PRO A 29 -17.65 -8.50 -13.65
CA PRO A 29 -16.98 -9.56 -14.40
C PRO A 29 -15.47 -9.36 -14.58
N ASP A 30 -15.01 -8.11 -14.62
CA ASP A 30 -13.61 -7.77 -14.82
C ASP A 30 -12.79 -7.69 -13.50
N ALA A 31 -13.41 -8.01 -12.37
CA ALA A 31 -12.77 -7.88 -11.05
C ALA A 31 -11.45 -8.67 -10.94
N LYS A 32 -11.39 -9.88 -11.51
CA LYS A 32 -10.15 -10.66 -11.57
C LYS A 32 -9.00 -9.91 -12.20
N MET A 33 -9.27 -9.20 -13.30
CA MET A 33 -8.25 -8.45 -14.04
C MET A 33 -7.85 -7.18 -13.27
N ILE A 34 -8.82 -6.46 -12.73
CA ILE A 34 -8.62 -5.22 -11.98
C ILE A 34 -7.83 -5.48 -10.70
N ASN A 35 -8.20 -6.52 -9.94
CA ASN A 35 -7.53 -6.91 -8.71
C ASN A 35 -6.21 -7.65 -8.97
N ASN A 36 -5.88 -7.90 -10.25
CA ASN A 36 -4.71 -8.68 -10.65
C ASN A 36 -4.58 -9.99 -9.84
N SER A 37 -5.70 -10.70 -9.69
CA SER A 37 -5.80 -11.88 -8.84
C SER A 37 -5.24 -13.12 -9.52
N ASP A 38 -4.22 -13.74 -8.93
CA ASP A 38 -3.69 -15.01 -9.38
C ASP A 38 -4.49 -16.15 -8.75
N MET A 39 -5.01 -17.05 -9.62
CA MET A 39 -5.76 -18.20 -9.17
C MET A 39 -4.83 -19.32 -8.73
N LYS A 40 -5.04 -19.85 -7.53
CA LYS A 40 -4.34 -21.02 -7.01
C LYS A 40 -5.08 -22.30 -7.39
N TYR A 41 -6.39 -22.28 -7.20
CA TYR A 41 -7.29 -23.38 -7.54
C TYR A 41 -8.57 -22.83 -8.17
N GLY A 42 -9.18 -23.60 -9.07
CA GLY A 42 -10.46 -23.26 -9.71
C GLY A 42 -10.38 -22.07 -10.66
N SER A 43 -11.47 -21.33 -10.75
CA SER A 43 -11.60 -20.16 -11.61
C SER A 43 -12.32 -19.01 -10.90
N TYR A 44 -12.14 -17.80 -11.40
CA TYR A 44 -12.95 -16.64 -10.98
C TYR A 44 -14.29 -16.70 -11.70
N PHE A 45 -15.32 -16.10 -11.11
CA PHE A 45 -16.62 -15.94 -11.76
C PHE A 45 -16.51 -14.87 -12.86
N GLY A 46 -17.33 -15.02 -13.87
CA GLY A 46 -17.39 -14.13 -15.03
C GLY A 46 -18.81 -13.66 -15.31
N GLU A 47 -19.02 -13.17 -16.52
CA GLU A 47 -20.29 -12.61 -16.97
C GLU A 47 -21.44 -13.62 -16.84
N THR A 48 -21.20 -14.89 -17.17
CA THR A 48 -22.21 -15.97 -17.08
C THR A 48 -22.73 -16.17 -15.65
N GLU A 49 -21.85 -16.21 -14.66
CA GLU A 49 -22.23 -16.40 -13.26
C GLU A 49 -23.01 -15.17 -12.72
N ILE A 50 -22.65 -13.98 -13.21
CA ILE A 50 -23.32 -12.74 -12.86
C ILE A 50 -24.72 -12.66 -13.48
N GLU A 51 -24.84 -12.95 -14.78
CA GLU A 51 -26.14 -12.91 -15.50
C GLU A 51 -27.13 -13.95 -14.98
N GLU A 52 -26.63 -15.14 -14.64
CA GLU A 52 -27.46 -16.22 -14.10
C GLU A 52 -27.73 -16.07 -12.57
N GLY A 53 -27.15 -15.09 -11.90
CA GLY A 53 -27.31 -14.90 -10.46
C GLY A 53 -26.85 -16.10 -9.64
N LYS A 54 -25.73 -16.76 -10.05
CA LYS A 54 -25.24 -17.94 -9.36
C LYS A 54 -24.68 -17.62 -7.99
N ASN A 55 -25.06 -18.39 -6.98
CA ASN A 55 -24.48 -18.32 -5.64
C ASN A 55 -23.10 -19.00 -5.63
N VAL A 56 -22.09 -18.28 -6.14
CA VAL A 56 -20.69 -18.71 -6.16
C VAL A 56 -19.84 -17.66 -5.46
N CYS A 57 -18.71 -18.11 -4.90
CA CYS A 57 -17.76 -17.20 -4.26
C CYS A 57 -16.31 -17.56 -4.58
N VAL A 58 -15.45 -16.57 -4.44
CA VAL A 58 -13.99 -16.68 -4.51
C VAL A 58 -13.41 -16.14 -3.22
N ILE A 59 -12.47 -16.88 -2.63
CA ILE A 59 -11.78 -16.51 -1.38
C ILE A 59 -10.27 -16.59 -1.57
N SER A 60 -9.50 -16.00 -0.66
CA SER A 60 -8.05 -16.16 -0.68
C SER A 60 -7.62 -17.51 -0.07
N ASP A 61 -6.40 -17.94 -0.35
CA ASP A 61 -5.84 -19.16 0.23
C ASP A 61 -5.60 -19.05 1.74
N THR A 62 -5.35 -17.85 2.25
CA THR A 62 -5.27 -17.58 3.69
C THR A 62 -6.63 -17.68 4.36
N ASP A 63 -7.66 -17.10 3.77
CA ASP A 63 -9.03 -17.16 4.25
C ASP A 63 -9.58 -18.61 4.22
N ALA A 64 -9.27 -19.35 3.16
CA ALA A 64 -9.61 -20.76 3.04
C ALA A 64 -9.01 -21.60 4.19
N ARG A 65 -7.74 -21.38 4.53
CA ARG A 65 -7.10 -22.04 5.67
C ARG A 65 -7.70 -21.63 7.01
N GLN A 66 -8.09 -20.38 7.15
CA GLN A 66 -8.75 -19.88 8.35
C GLN A 66 -10.11 -20.56 8.54
N LEU A 67 -10.94 -20.61 7.51
CA LEU A 67 -12.30 -21.16 7.55
C LEU A 67 -12.33 -22.69 7.62
N PHE A 68 -11.48 -23.37 6.85
CA PHE A 68 -11.57 -24.83 6.63
C PHE A 68 -10.33 -25.61 7.09
N GLY A 69 -9.19 -24.94 7.30
CA GLY A 69 -7.90 -25.57 7.66
C GLY A 69 -7.07 -26.06 6.47
N THR A 70 -7.59 -25.91 5.26
CA THR A 70 -6.93 -26.24 4.00
C THR A 70 -7.22 -25.15 2.98
N ASP A 71 -6.39 -25.03 1.99
CA ASP A 71 -6.59 -24.13 0.85
C ASP A 71 -7.22 -24.80 -0.38
N ASP A 72 -7.33 -26.13 -0.39
CA ASP A 72 -8.03 -26.89 -1.40
C ASP A 72 -9.50 -27.07 -1.01
N VAL A 73 -10.30 -26.02 -1.27
CA VAL A 73 -11.72 -25.93 -0.89
C VAL A 73 -12.65 -25.71 -2.06
N VAL A 74 -12.16 -25.80 -3.30
CA VAL A 74 -12.99 -25.61 -4.49
C VAL A 74 -14.10 -26.66 -4.54
N GLY A 75 -15.34 -26.20 -4.73
CA GLY A 75 -16.54 -27.02 -4.75
C GLY A 75 -17.21 -27.21 -3.39
N MET A 76 -16.57 -26.79 -2.29
CA MET A 76 -17.20 -26.75 -0.97
C MET A 76 -18.23 -25.61 -0.91
N SER A 77 -19.17 -25.72 0.04
CA SER A 77 -20.18 -24.70 0.28
C SER A 77 -19.83 -23.87 1.51
N LEU A 78 -20.10 -22.58 1.43
CA LEU A 78 -19.97 -21.61 2.53
C LEU A 78 -21.34 -20.97 2.77
N ASP A 79 -21.89 -21.16 3.95
CA ASP A 79 -23.14 -20.52 4.33
C ASP A 79 -22.87 -19.13 4.84
N ILE A 80 -23.41 -18.12 4.17
CA ILE A 80 -23.18 -16.71 4.44
C ILE A 80 -24.49 -16.11 4.95
N THR A 81 -24.41 -15.47 6.10
CA THR A 81 -25.52 -14.73 6.69
C THR A 81 -25.19 -13.24 6.67
N CYS A 82 -26.09 -12.46 6.07
CA CYS A 82 -25.99 -11.01 6.02
C CYS A 82 -27.35 -10.44 6.44
N TYR A 83 -27.36 -9.61 7.48
CA TYR A 83 -28.59 -9.17 8.14
C TYR A 83 -29.50 -10.35 8.53
N ASP A 84 -30.74 -10.39 8.02
CA ASP A 84 -31.73 -11.44 8.30
C ASP A 84 -31.76 -12.54 7.21
N SER A 85 -30.89 -12.48 6.20
CA SER A 85 -30.85 -13.44 5.09
C SER A 85 -29.62 -14.34 5.18
N SER A 86 -29.82 -15.62 4.89
CA SER A 86 -28.74 -16.61 4.84
C SER A 86 -28.80 -17.40 3.54
N LYS A 87 -27.67 -17.51 2.86
CA LYS A 87 -27.53 -18.26 1.61
C LYS A 87 -26.26 -19.09 1.58
N SER A 88 -26.33 -20.22 0.88
CA SER A 88 -25.18 -21.09 0.64
C SER A 88 -24.51 -20.73 -0.68
N PHE A 89 -23.23 -20.41 -0.63
CA PHE A 89 -22.38 -20.10 -1.77
C PHE A 89 -21.41 -21.23 -2.03
N ARG A 90 -21.26 -21.62 -3.28
CA ARG A 90 -20.26 -22.61 -3.68
C ARG A 90 -18.92 -21.93 -3.97
N ILE A 91 -17.86 -22.40 -3.35
CA ILE A 91 -16.50 -21.91 -3.61
C ILE A 91 -16.09 -22.35 -5.01
N MET A 92 -15.96 -21.38 -5.92
CA MET A 92 -15.60 -21.60 -7.32
C MET A 92 -14.11 -21.50 -7.56
N GLY A 93 -13.42 -20.68 -6.77
CA GLY A 93 -12.00 -20.49 -6.88
C GLY A 93 -11.33 -20.01 -5.60
N VAL A 94 -10.04 -20.25 -5.54
CA VAL A 94 -9.15 -19.79 -4.49
C VAL A 94 -8.04 -18.98 -5.11
N THR A 95 -7.88 -17.73 -4.65
CA THR A 95 -6.81 -16.84 -5.11
C THR A 95 -5.59 -16.98 -4.22
N THR A 96 -4.41 -16.68 -4.77
CA THR A 96 -3.18 -16.56 -3.99
C THR A 96 -3.12 -15.16 -3.40
N GLN A 97 -2.99 -15.05 -2.08
CA GLN A 97 -2.72 -13.76 -1.47
C GLN A 97 -1.31 -13.30 -1.83
N LYS A 98 -1.19 -12.15 -2.48
CA LYS A 98 0.12 -11.59 -2.86
C LYS A 98 0.75 -10.91 -1.65
N GLU A 99 1.88 -11.43 -1.19
CA GLU A 99 2.68 -10.79 -0.13
C GLU A 99 3.39 -9.50 -0.59
N ASN A 100 3.44 -9.25 -1.91
CA ASN A 100 4.24 -8.18 -2.51
C ASN A 100 3.41 -6.98 -3.02
N GLY A 101 2.18 -6.81 -2.55
CA GLY A 101 1.37 -5.63 -2.88
C GLY A 101 1.77 -4.41 -2.05
N THR A 102 1.61 -3.22 -2.62
CA THR A 102 1.82 -1.92 -1.92
C THR A 102 0.95 -1.79 -0.65
N PHE A 103 -0.11 -2.58 -0.59
CA PHE A 103 -0.94 -2.77 0.60
C PHE A 103 -0.80 -4.23 1.05
N VAL A 104 0.07 -4.45 2.02
CA VAL A 104 0.17 -5.75 2.68
C VAL A 104 -1.09 -5.92 3.51
N SER A 105 -1.97 -6.81 3.10
CA SER A 105 -3.08 -7.24 3.95
C SER A 105 -2.50 -8.11 5.06
N TYR A 106 -2.32 -7.54 6.24
CA TYR A 106 -1.96 -8.30 7.42
C TYR A 106 -3.18 -9.07 7.89
N THR A 107 -3.19 -10.37 7.71
CA THR A 107 -4.20 -11.23 8.32
C THR A 107 -3.75 -11.57 9.74
N TYR A 108 -4.46 -11.08 10.74
CA TYR A 108 -4.27 -11.47 12.14
C TYR A 108 -5.57 -12.06 12.69
N ASP A 109 -5.46 -12.89 13.71
CA ASP A 109 -6.63 -13.50 14.36
C ASP A 109 -7.67 -12.44 14.73
N GLY A 110 -8.90 -12.61 14.21
CA GLY A 110 -10.01 -11.68 14.41
C GLY A 110 -10.28 -10.72 13.25
N MET A 111 -9.50 -10.76 12.16
CA MET A 111 -9.89 -10.03 10.95
C MET A 111 -11.07 -10.71 10.25
N PRO A 112 -12.01 -9.92 9.70
CA PRO A 112 -13.06 -10.46 8.84
C PRO A 112 -12.45 -11.18 7.64
N VAL A 113 -13.02 -12.32 7.29
CA VAL A 113 -12.67 -13.10 6.10
C VAL A 113 -13.21 -12.39 4.86
N ALA A 114 -12.37 -12.15 3.86
CA ALA A 114 -12.80 -11.54 2.62
C ALA A 114 -13.42 -12.58 1.67
N VAL A 115 -14.65 -12.33 1.25
CA VAL A 115 -15.39 -13.21 0.34
C VAL A 115 -15.90 -12.41 -0.84
N ASN A 116 -15.43 -12.73 -2.05
CA ASN A 116 -15.87 -12.09 -3.28
C ASN A 116 -16.98 -12.90 -3.92
N ILE A 117 -18.09 -12.25 -4.23
CA ILE A 117 -19.26 -12.85 -4.87
C ILE A 117 -19.70 -12.03 -6.09
N PRO A 118 -20.44 -12.58 -7.04
CA PRO A 118 -21.08 -11.80 -8.09
C PRO A 118 -21.99 -10.71 -7.49
N TYR A 119 -21.92 -9.48 -8.01
CA TYR A 119 -22.76 -8.40 -7.49
C TYR A 119 -24.27 -8.72 -7.58
N SER A 120 -24.68 -9.50 -8.61
CA SER A 120 -26.06 -9.93 -8.75
C SER A 120 -26.57 -10.84 -7.62
N SER A 121 -25.65 -11.60 -6.99
CA SER A 121 -26.00 -12.44 -5.84
C SER A 121 -26.16 -11.65 -4.55
N MET A 122 -25.68 -10.39 -4.51
CA MET A 122 -25.80 -9.51 -3.38
C MET A 122 -27.23 -9.01 -3.18
N GLU A 123 -28.00 -8.82 -4.27
CA GLU A 123 -29.40 -8.43 -4.22
C GLU A 123 -30.22 -9.36 -3.32
N ASP A 124 -30.05 -10.63 -3.57
CA ASP A 124 -30.76 -11.69 -2.88
C ASP A 124 -30.33 -11.87 -1.43
N LEU A 125 -29.11 -11.44 -1.06
CA LEU A 125 -28.55 -11.61 0.28
C LEU A 125 -28.71 -10.36 1.14
N ALA A 126 -28.48 -9.18 0.57
CA ALA A 126 -28.48 -7.90 1.29
C ALA A 126 -29.62 -6.94 0.86
N GLY A 127 -30.39 -7.30 -0.17
CA GLY A 127 -31.49 -6.48 -0.68
C GLY A 127 -31.04 -5.21 -1.42
N ALA A 128 -29.79 -5.15 -1.89
CA ALA A 128 -29.14 -3.93 -2.37
C ALA A 128 -28.36 -4.17 -3.67
N ALA A 129 -29.00 -4.72 -4.70
CA ALA A 129 -28.34 -4.96 -6.00
C ALA A 129 -28.06 -3.68 -6.78
N ASP A 130 -28.84 -2.64 -6.57
CA ASP A 130 -28.80 -1.43 -7.40
C ASP A 130 -27.95 -0.30 -6.80
N GLU A 131 -27.34 -0.51 -5.63
CA GLU A 131 -26.51 0.49 -4.97
C GLU A 131 -25.05 0.10 -5.05
N PHE A 132 -24.31 0.73 -5.98
CA PHE A 132 -22.86 0.57 -6.06
C PHE A 132 -22.16 1.75 -5.42
N TYR A 133 -21.24 1.46 -4.50
CA TYR A 133 -20.46 2.49 -3.82
C TYR A 133 -19.22 2.89 -4.61
N SER A 134 -18.72 2.01 -5.46
CA SER A 134 -17.56 2.32 -6.27
C SER A 134 -17.59 1.67 -7.65
N LEU A 135 -17.01 2.39 -8.59
CA LEU A 135 -16.74 1.95 -9.95
C LEU A 135 -15.24 2.01 -10.18
N THR A 136 -14.60 0.87 -10.33
CA THR A 136 -13.19 0.79 -10.62
C THR A 136 -12.95 0.59 -12.11
N ILE A 137 -12.11 1.43 -12.70
CA ILE A 137 -11.77 1.37 -14.12
C ILE A 137 -10.27 1.21 -14.26
N GLN A 138 -9.87 0.15 -14.95
CA GLN A 138 -8.50 -0.05 -15.38
C GLN A 138 -8.35 0.34 -16.84
N GLY A 139 -7.70 1.47 -17.09
CA GLY A 139 -7.40 1.95 -18.43
C GLY A 139 -6.10 1.36 -19.01
N ASP A 140 -5.83 1.67 -20.27
CA ASP A 140 -4.54 1.39 -20.88
C ASP A 140 -3.48 2.30 -20.26
N LYS A 141 -2.28 1.74 -20.02
CA LYS A 141 -1.14 2.47 -19.41
C LYS A 141 -0.65 3.67 -20.24
N THR A 142 -1.06 3.75 -21.51
CA THR A 142 -0.70 4.85 -22.42
C THR A 142 -1.63 6.04 -22.34
N LEU A 143 -2.80 5.88 -21.70
CA LEU A 143 -3.80 6.93 -21.55
C LEU A 143 -3.63 7.64 -20.20
N ASP A 144 -3.85 8.94 -20.21
CA ASP A 144 -3.88 9.73 -18.99
C ASP A 144 -5.12 9.36 -18.16
N SER A 145 -4.89 8.96 -16.92
CA SER A 145 -5.96 8.56 -15.99
C SER A 145 -6.98 9.68 -15.75
N GLN A 146 -6.53 10.94 -15.77
CA GLN A 146 -7.42 12.08 -15.58
C GLN A 146 -8.42 12.24 -16.74
N ILE A 147 -7.96 12.03 -17.97
CA ILE A 147 -8.84 12.11 -19.16
C ILE A 147 -9.91 11.02 -19.11
N ILE A 148 -9.52 9.80 -18.70
CA ILE A 148 -10.48 8.70 -18.53
C ILE A 148 -11.50 9.03 -17.44
N ALA A 149 -11.02 9.51 -16.31
CA ALA A 149 -11.84 9.90 -15.16
C ALA A 149 -12.89 10.96 -15.55
N ASP A 150 -12.45 12.04 -16.19
CA ASP A 150 -13.34 13.14 -16.62
C ASP A 150 -14.44 12.66 -17.59
N GLN A 151 -14.07 11.77 -18.53
CA GLN A 151 -15.04 11.19 -19.46
C GLN A 151 -16.06 10.30 -18.75
N VAL A 152 -15.62 9.48 -17.80
CA VAL A 152 -16.49 8.60 -17.02
C VAL A 152 -17.44 9.40 -16.14
N VAL A 153 -16.92 10.39 -15.40
CA VAL A 153 -17.74 11.28 -14.58
C VAL A 153 -18.80 11.97 -15.44
N HIS A 154 -18.42 12.51 -16.60
CA HIS A 154 -19.37 13.16 -17.49
C HIS A 154 -20.50 12.21 -17.96
N VAL A 155 -20.17 10.94 -18.24
CA VAL A 155 -21.19 9.94 -18.63
C VAL A 155 -22.09 9.60 -17.45
N LEU A 156 -21.53 9.44 -16.23
CA LEU A 156 -22.31 9.15 -15.02
C LEU A 156 -23.23 10.31 -14.66
N GLU A 157 -22.72 11.53 -14.62
CA GLU A 157 -23.51 12.74 -14.35
C GLU A 157 -24.68 12.91 -15.33
N LYS A 158 -24.42 12.66 -16.62
CA LYS A 158 -25.46 12.73 -17.64
C LYS A 158 -26.54 11.66 -17.43
N ARG A 159 -26.15 10.43 -17.04
CA ARG A 159 -27.10 9.35 -16.80
C ARG A 159 -27.91 9.54 -15.53
N HIS A 160 -27.31 10.07 -14.48
CA HIS A 160 -27.94 10.34 -13.19
C HIS A 160 -28.60 11.73 -13.11
N GLN A 161 -28.52 12.55 -14.20
CA GLN A 161 -29.11 13.89 -14.27
C GLN A 161 -28.62 14.84 -13.15
N CYS A 162 -27.36 14.67 -12.71
CA CYS A 162 -26.73 15.44 -11.64
C CYS A 162 -25.52 16.26 -12.14
N ALA A 163 -25.55 16.73 -13.37
CA ALA A 163 -24.45 17.47 -13.98
C ALA A 163 -24.12 18.75 -13.18
N GLY A 164 -22.86 18.86 -12.73
CA GLY A 164 -22.35 20.00 -11.97
C GLY A 164 -22.61 19.97 -10.46
N GLU A 165 -23.13 18.87 -9.91
CA GLU A 165 -23.36 18.70 -8.47
C GLU A 165 -22.19 18.06 -7.73
N GLU A 166 -21.06 17.77 -8.39
CA GLU A 166 -19.87 17.09 -7.82
C GLU A 166 -20.22 15.79 -7.04
N TYR A 167 -21.24 15.08 -7.53
CA TYR A 167 -21.76 13.89 -6.86
C TYR A 167 -20.79 12.71 -6.91
N PHE A 168 -19.97 12.64 -7.97
CA PHE A 168 -18.98 11.58 -8.16
C PHE A 168 -17.59 12.07 -7.78
N GLN A 169 -16.97 11.38 -6.84
CA GLN A 169 -15.58 11.62 -6.45
C GLN A 169 -14.66 10.66 -7.20
N VAL A 170 -13.65 11.22 -7.85
CA VAL A 170 -12.61 10.43 -8.53
C VAL A 170 -11.41 10.30 -7.63
N GLN A 171 -10.95 9.08 -7.46
CA GLN A 171 -9.70 8.77 -6.78
C GLN A 171 -8.77 8.04 -7.75
N SER A 172 -7.73 8.72 -8.21
CA SER A 172 -6.69 8.11 -9.02
C SER A 172 -5.62 7.47 -8.11
N PHE A 173 -5.24 6.23 -8.41
CA PHE A 173 -4.11 5.60 -7.73
C PHE A 173 -2.81 6.40 -7.90
N GLN A 174 -2.66 7.10 -9.03
CA GLN A 174 -1.51 7.94 -9.31
C GLN A 174 -1.45 9.14 -8.34
N ASP A 175 -2.59 9.77 -8.05
CA ASP A 175 -2.67 10.91 -7.12
C ASP A 175 -2.36 10.47 -5.68
N VAL A 176 -2.81 9.29 -5.29
CA VAL A 176 -2.47 8.70 -3.98
C VAL A 176 -0.96 8.44 -3.89
N MET A 177 -0.34 7.88 -4.92
CA MET A 177 1.10 7.64 -4.97
C MET A 177 1.91 8.95 -4.96
N GLN A 178 1.44 9.97 -5.66
CA GLN A 178 2.06 11.29 -5.65
C GLN A 178 2.01 11.91 -4.24
N SER A 179 0.85 11.89 -3.59
CA SER A 179 0.68 12.39 -2.22
C SER A 179 1.58 11.65 -1.22
N MET A 180 1.73 10.34 -1.36
CA MET A 180 2.66 9.55 -0.55
C MET A 180 4.12 9.97 -0.78
N ASN A 181 4.52 10.17 -2.04
CA ASN A 181 5.88 10.62 -2.36
C ASN A 181 6.18 12.01 -1.81
N GLU A 182 5.22 12.92 -1.88
CA GLU A 182 5.33 14.26 -1.27
C GLU A 182 5.48 14.18 0.24
N MET A 183 4.68 13.34 0.91
CA MET A 183 4.79 13.10 2.35
C MET A 183 6.15 12.51 2.73
N LEU A 184 6.63 11.51 2.00
CA LEU A 184 7.97 10.93 2.21
C LEU A 184 9.07 11.97 1.95
N GLY A 185 8.89 12.83 0.96
CA GLY A 185 9.78 13.96 0.67
C GLY A 185 9.88 14.93 1.85
N MET A 186 8.77 15.29 2.47
CA MET A 186 8.75 16.16 3.66
C MET A 186 9.46 15.50 4.86
N VAL A 187 9.20 14.22 5.12
CA VAL A 187 9.87 13.48 6.20
C VAL A 187 11.37 13.40 5.95
N THR A 188 11.79 13.10 4.71
CA THR A 188 13.21 13.05 4.35
C THR A 188 13.89 14.41 4.51
N ALA A 189 13.23 15.49 4.11
CA ALA A 189 13.74 16.85 4.28
C ALA A 189 13.92 17.20 5.77
N PHE A 190 12.94 16.83 6.60
CA PHE A 190 13.02 17.04 8.07
C PHE A 190 14.19 16.26 8.69
N ILE A 191 14.34 14.99 8.37
CA ILE A 191 15.45 14.15 8.85
C ILE A 191 16.80 14.74 8.41
N SER A 192 16.89 15.15 7.13
CA SER A 192 18.10 15.77 6.57
C SER A 192 18.46 17.08 7.28
N PHE A 193 17.45 17.88 7.65
CA PHE A 193 17.65 19.11 8.40
C PHE A 193 18.19 18.83 9.81
N VAL A 194 17.60 17.88 10.54
CA VAL A 194 18.07 17.46 11.86
C VAL A 194 19.49 16.89 11.80
N ALA A 195 19.79 16.06 10.80
CA ALA A 195 21.13 15.51 10.57
C ALA A 195 22.14 16.64 10.27
N GLY A 196 21.74 17.64 9.47
CA GLY A 196 22.57 18.82 9.17
C GLY A 196 22.93 19.63 10.42
N ILE A 197 21.95 19.86 11.31
CA ILE A 197 22.19 20.54 12.59
C ILE A 197 23.16 19.71 13.45
N SER A 198 22.93 18.41 13.55
CA SER A 198 23.77 17.50 14.33
C SER A 198 25.23 17.52 13.82
N LEU A 199 25.39 17.52 12.48
CA LEU A 199 26.71 17.62 11.84
C LEU A 199 27.41 18.97 12.15
N LEU A 200 26.66 20.06 12.12
CA LEU A 200 27.19 21.40 12.51
C LEU A 200 27.66 21.42 13.96
N VAL A 201 26.85 20.89 14.87
CA VAL A 201 27.22 20.84 16.32
C VAL A 201 28.45 19.96 16.51
N GLY A 202 28.51 18.78 15.86
CA GLY A 202 29.68 17.91 15.88
C GLY A 202 30.92 18.59 15.29
N GLY A 203 30.78 19.32 14.20
CA GLY A 203 31.84 20.07 13.55
C GLY A 203 32.41 21.16 14.45
N ILE A 204 31.56 21.91 15.21
CA ILE A 204 32.00 22.88 16.21
C ILE A 204 32.77 22.18 17.34
N GLY A 205 32.35 21.00 17.76
CA GLY A 205 33.07 20.19 18.74
C GLY A 205 34.49 19.84 18.30
N VAL A 206 34.62 19.32 17.06
CA VAL A 206 35.93 19.00 16.43
C VAL A 206 36.79 20.28 16.31
N MET A 207 36.20 21.38 15.87
CA MET A 207 36.91 22.68 15.77
C MET A 207 37.50 23.12 17.13
N ASN A 208 36.73 23.02 18.20
CA ASN A 208 37.23 23.40 19.54
C ASN A 208 38.39 22.52 20.00
N ILE A 209 38.32 21.19 19.77
CA ILE A 209 39.41 20.27 20.12
C ILE A 209 40.66 20.60 19.29
N MET A 210 40.49 20.85 18.00
CA MET A 210 41.63 21.21 17.13
C MET A 210 42.24 22.53 17.47
N LEU A 211 41.45 23.54 17.88
CA LEU A 211 41.98 24.84 18.36
C LEU A 211 42.86 24.66 19.60
N VAL A 212 42.44 23.87 20.57
CA VAL A 212 43.25 23.54 21.76
C VAL A 212 44.53 22.82 21.34
N SER A 213 44.44 21.79 20.49
CA SER A 213 45.61 21.05 20.01
C SER A 213 46.63 21.95 19.31
N VAL A 214 46.17 22.87 18.44
CA VAL A 214 47.06 23.83 17.75
C VAL A 214 47.72 24.81 18.74
N THR A 215 46.97 25.29 19.75
CA THR A 215 47.55 26.19 20.75
C THR A 215 48.60 25.53 21.63
N GLU A 216 48.38 24.27 22.04
CA GLU A 216 49.37 23.48 22.79
C GLU A 216 50.65 23.22 22.00
N ARG A 217 50.55 23.02 20.67
CA ARG A 217 51.68 22.72 19.77
C ARG A 217 52.28 23.98 19.12
N THR A 218 51.94 25.17 19.57
CA THR A 218 52.38 26.45 18.96
C THR A 218 53.91 26.55 18.85
N ARG A 219 54.63 26.05 19.84
CA ARG A 219 56.11 26.06 19.86
C ARG A 219 56.68 25.14 18.76
N GLU A 220 56.16 23.95 18.56
CA GLU A 220 56.56 23.03 17.48
C GLU A 220 56.28 23.63 16.10
N ILE A 221 55.11 24.24 15.94
CA ILE A 221 54.72 24.90 14.67
C ILE A 221 55.70 26.07 14.37
N GLY A 222 56.06 26.84 15.41
CA GLY A 222 57.05 27.93 15.28
C GLY A 222 58.42 27.43 14.85
N ILE A 223 58.91 26.32 15.43
CA ILE A 223 60.18 25.71 15.05
C ILE A 223 60.15 25.21 13.62
N ARG A 224 59.10 24.51 13.19
CA ARG A 224 58.95 24.02 11.83
C ARG A 224 58.92 25.19 10.81
N LYS A 225 58.25 26.26 11.16
CA LYS A 225 58.15 27.46 10.32
C LYS A 225 59.47 28.18 10.19
N SER A 226 60.28 28.27 11.28
CA SER A 226 61.64 28.86 11.24
C SER A 226 62.63 28.04 10.45
N LEU A 227 62.39 26.72 10.31
CA LEU A 227 63.17 25.77 9.45
C LEU A 227 62.69 25.80 7.99
N GLY A 228 61.75 26.68 7.59
CA GLY A 228 61.31 26.89 6.23
C GLY A 228 60.09 26.03 5.78
N ALA A 229 59.40 25.41 6.69
CA ALA A 229 58.18 24.64 6.33
C ALA A 229 57.09 25.58 5.79
N LYS A 230 56.44 25.17 4.68
CA LYS A 230 55.35 25.90 4.06
C LYS A 230 54.09 25.83 5.00
N THR A 231 53.41 26.95 5.18
CA THR A 231 52.19 27.03 6.00
C THR A 231 51.14 26.02 5.50
N SER A 232 51.02 25.79 4.18
CA SER A 232 50.10 24.82 3.60
C SER A 232 50.37 23.39 4.04
N SER A 233 51.66 23.00 4.20
CA SER A 233 52.03 21.66 4.68
C SER A 233 51.63 21.43 6.14
N ILE A 234 51.78 22.47 7.00
CA ILE A 234 51.35 22.41 8.37
C ILE A 234 49.83 22.35 8.47
N MET A 235 49.12 23.16 7.69
CA MET A 235 47.63 23.11 7.63
C MET A 235 47.13 21.75 7.15
N LEU A 236 47.72 21.13 6.12
CA LEU A 236 47.35 19.84 5.62
C LEU A 236 47.49 18.73 6.65
N GLN A 237 48.53 18.82 7.51
CA GLN A 237 48.74 17.88 8.61
C GLN A 237 47.59 17.90 9.62
N PHE A 238 47.20 19.11 10.08
CA PHE A 238 46.08 19.26 11.02
C PHE A 238 44.72 18.87 10.39
N LEU A 239 44.55 19.17 9.10
CA LEU A 239 43.33 18.77 8.38
C LEU A 239 43.23 17.24 8.25
N ALA A 240 44.36 16.56 7.97
CA ALA A 240 44.40 15.11 7.91
C ALA A 240 44.11 14.47 9.28
N GLU A 241 44.67 15.03 10.35
CA GLU A 241 44.40 14.56 11.74
C GLU A 241 42.91 14.68 12.10
N ALA A 242 42.29 15.84 11.80
CA ALA A 242 40.86 16.04 11.99
C ALA A 242 40.01 15.09 11.11
N ALA A 243 40.39 14.87 9.85
CA ALA A 243 39.70 13.99 8.98
C ALA A 243 39.75 12.52 9.44
N ILE A 244 40.89 12.05 9.92
CA ILE A 244 41.03 10.69 10.46
C ILE A 244 40.14 10.52 11.70
N LEU A 245 40.14 11.48 12.62
CA LEU A 245 39.30 11.42 13.83
C LEU A 245 37.80 11.39 13.48
N THR A 246 37.37 12.22 12.52
CA THR A 246 35.96 12.25 12.11
C THR A 246 35.53 10.99 11.37
N VAL A 247 36.40 10.41 10.51
CA VAL A 247 36.12 9.15 9.81
C VAL A 247 36.02 7.99 10.81
N ILE A 248 36.93 7.89 11.76
CA ILE A 248 36.89 6.86 12.80
C ILE A 248 35.61 7.01 13.65
N GLY A 249 35.32 8.24 14.09
CA GLY A 249 34.10 8.53 14.83
C GLY A 249 32.82 8.18 14.06
N GLY A 250 32.75 8.49 12.77
CA GLY A 250 31.63 8.15 11.93
C GLY A 250 31.48 6.66 11.56
N LEU A 251 32.55 5.87 11.69
CA LEU A 251 32.49 4.41 11.51
C LEU A 251 32.05 3.67 12.78
N ILE A 252 32.23 4.26 13.95
CA ILE A 252 31.85 3.69 15.24
C ILE A 252 30.41 4.04 15.62
N GLY A 253 29.91 5.22 15.21
CA GLY A 253 28.56 5.70 15.46
C GLY A 253 27.59 5.32 14.37
#